data_c4df2a0a2c05ec5faf2803a076ecb38e
#
_entry.id   c4df2a0a2c05ec5faf2803a076ecb38e
#
_cell.length_a   1.000
_cell.length_b   1.000
_cell.length_c   1.000
_cell.angle_alpha   90.00
_cell.angle_beta   90.00
_cell.angle_gamma   90.00
#
_symmetry.space_group_name_H-M   'P 1'
#
loop_
_entity.id
_entity.type
_entity.pdbx_description
1 polymer ?
#
loop_
_entity_poly.entity_id
_entity_poly.type
_entity_poly.pdbx_seq_one_letter_code
_entity_poly.pdbx_strand_id
1 'polypeptide(L)'
;MRLSFFKQLPVLSLLLVFLSTACHDAKHQDIADYTPWHSVDEPLAELERVRQQISAPTFPDRDFVITDFGAVGDGTTLNTEAFKKAIETCHTSGGGRVVVPFGTFLTGAIYLKSNVNLHLADSTTILFSRDSTQYPMVFTRWEGMELINYSALIYAYGEENIAITGIGTLDGNADNNHWWWWNGAERFGGRKHIGYQKVARDSLHVLNDQQTDPKTRVFGDGYYLRPNFIQPYLCKNVRIADVKVINSPMWNINPVLCENVIVEHVKVISHGPNNDGCNPESSKNVLISHCYFDTGDDCIAIKSGRDGDGRRIGIPSENIIIEHCYMKDGHGGVVIGSEVSGGARNIFALNNTMDSPQLDRVLRLKTSSSRGGIIEHIFMKDTKVGTYKEAAVRFNMFYEKPGDFLPTIRNIWVENMEVERGGKYGILINAYEESPVQDFRMVNSTMHGVRTPIKANNVRNMTMENVDMDEKSLEKTEEFK
;
A
#
# COMPACT_ATOMS: atom_id res chain seq x y z
N MET A 1 -8.18 -52.71 72.49
CA MET A 1 -7.88 -53.69 71.46
C MET A 1 -6.98 -53.02 70.41
N ARG A 2 -5.77 -53.50 70.30
CA ARG A 2 -4.70 -52.94 69.37
C ARG A 2 -5.05 -53.19 67.93
N LEU A 3 -4.71 -52.25 67.08
CA LEU A 3 -4.03 -52.57 65.78
C LEU A 3 -3.44 -51.27 65.18
N SER A 4 -2.16 -51.33 65.03
CA SER A 4 -1.27 -50.40 64.36
C SER A 4 -1.41 -50.46 62.85
N PHE A 5 -1.35 -49.30 62.15
CA PHE A 5 -1.02 -49.26 60.78
C PHE A 5 0.05 -48.20 60.48
N PHE A 6 1.07 -48.66 59.78
CA PHE A 6 2.28 -47.99 59.34
C PHE A 6 2.00 -46.80 58.42
N LYS A 7 2.73 -45.71 58.68
CA LYS A 7 2.87 -44.58 57.79
C LYS A 7 3.84 -44.93 56.65
N GLN A 8 3.43 -44.80 55.41
CA GLN A 8 4.33 -44.57 54.27
C GLN A 8 4.13 -43.13 53.77
N LEU A 9 5.19 -42.30 53.84
CA LEU A 9 5.29 -41.03 53.18
C LEU A 9 5.64 -41.27 51.67
N PRO A 10 5.01 -40.58 50.74
CA PRO A 10 5.56 -40.45 49.40
C PRO A 10 6.52 -39.28 49.35
N VAL A 11 7.68 -39.56 48.78
CA VAL A 11 8.74 -38.62 48.43
C VAL A 11 8.19 -37.65 47.40
N LEU A 12 8.12 -36.36 47.79
CA LEU A 12 7.74 -35.27 46.87
C LEU A 12 8.98 -34.89 46.05
N SER A 13 9.05 -35.38 44.82
CA SER A 13 10.05 -34.94 43.82
C SER A 13 9.76 -33.52 43.45
N LEU A 14 10.58 -32.60 43.90
CA LEU A 14 10.59 -31.19 43.52
C LEU A 14 11.11 -31.09 42.08
N LEU A 15 10.21 -31.03 41.09
CA LEU A 15 10.55 -30.70 39.72
C LEU A 15 10.78 -29.17 39.65
N LEU A 16 12.04 -28.76 39.70
CA LEU A 16 12.44 -27.39 39.34
C LEU A 16 12.21 -27.21 37.85
N VAL A 17 11.09 -26.61 37.49
CA VAL A 17 10.89 -26.05 36.14
C VAL A 17 11.73 -24.80 36.06
N PHE A 18 12.87 -24.88 35.39
CA PHE A 18 13.59 -23.72 34.88
C PHE A 18 12.69 -23.06 33.82
N LEU A 19 11.95 -22.04 34.20
CA LEU A 19 11.44 -21.07 33.24
C LEU A 19 12.65 -20.27 32.74
N SER A 20 13.26 -20.75 31.63
CA SER A 20 14.11 -19.92 30.84
C SER A 20 13.21 -18.83 30.21
N THR A 21 13.24 -17.65 30.79
CA THR A 21 12.84 -16.43 30.11
C THR A 21 13.73 -16.27 28.90
N ALA A 22 13.30 -16.80 27.77
CA ALA A 22 13.85 -16.42 26.48
C ALA A 22 13.46 -14.96 26.27
N CYS A 23 14.33 -14.04 26.71
CA CYS A 23 14.41 -12.72 26.10
C CYS A 23 14.67 -12.98 24.62
N HIS A 24 13.64 -12.89 23.81
CA HIS A 24 13.81 -12.77 22.37
C HIS A 24 14.44 -11.41 22.13
N ASP A 25 15.76 -11.42 22.09
CA ASP A 25 16.53 -10.39 21.42
C ASP A 25 16.10 -10.41 19.95
N ALA A 26 15.17 -9.52 19.60
CA ALA A 26 14.87 -9.20 18.21
C ALA A 26 16.01 -8.36 17.63
N LYS A 27 17.23 -8.89 17.72
CA LYS A 27 18.44 -8.34 17.10
C LYS A 27 18.71 -9.14 15.83
N HIS A 28 18.60 -8.41 14.72
CA HIS A 28 19.03 -8.81 13.39
C HIS A 28 18.27 -10.02 12.79
N GLN A 29 17.27 -9.71 11.97
CA GLN A 29 16.89 -10.61 10.88
C GLN A 29 18.18 -10.92 10.09
N ASP A 30 18.48 -12.20 9.90
CA ASP A 30 19.76 -12.69 9.37
C ASP A 30 20.17 -11.95 8.10
N ILE A 31 21.30 -11.30 8.17
CA ILE A 31 22.02 -10.65 7.07
C ILE A 31 22.66 -11.71 6.12
N ALA A 32 22.41 -13.00 6.37
CA ALA A 32 23.24 -14.10 5.89
C ALA A 32 23.26 -14.32 4.36
N ASP A 33 22.27 -13.85 3.60
CA ASP A 33 22.18 -14.12 2.16
C ASP A 33 21.97 -12.88 1.27
N TYR A 34 22.41 -11.70 1.72
CA TYR A 34 22.35 -10.50 0.89
C TYR A 34 23.44 -10.51 -0.17
N THR A 35 23.02 -10.47 -1.44
CA THR A 35 23.92 -10.27 -2.59
C THR A 35 23.38 -9.11 -3.43
N PRO A 36 24.15 -8.01 -3.58
CA PRO A 36 23.74 -6.93 -4.47
C PRO A 36 23.77 -7.39 -5.93
N TRP A 37 22.97 -6.80 -6.76
CA TRP A 37 23.05 -7.02 -8.21
C TRP A 37 24.33 -6.43 -8.78
N HIS A 38 25.02 -7.20 -9.61
CA HIS A 38 26.28 -6.80 -10.25
C HIS A 38 26.10 -6.43 -11.73
N SER A 39 25.05 -6.95 -12.36
CA SER A 39 24.72 -6.67 -13.75
C SER A 39 23.20 -6.40 -13.91
N VAL A 40 22.82 -5.71 -14.97
CA VAL A 40 21.41 -5.45 -15.31
C VAL A 40 20.64 -6.72 -15.62
N ASP A 41 21.32 -7.77 -16.03
CA ASP A 41 20.68 -9.05 -16.36
C ASP A 41 20.06 -9.74 -15.14
N GLU A 42 20.62 -9.49 -13.95
CA GLU A 42 20.14 -10.09 -12.70
C GLU A 42 18.73 -9.59 -12.30
N PRO A 43 18.47 -8.26 -12.17
CA PRO A 43 17.12 -7.79 -11.90
C PRO A 43 16.15 -8.10 -13.04
N LEU A 44 16.59 -8.16 -14.30
CA LEU A 44 15.73 -8.54 -15.43
C LEU A 44 15.33 -10.02 -15.38
N ALA A 45 16.24 -10.92 -15.03
CA ALA A 45 15.94 -12.33 -14.82
C ALA A 45 14.96 -12.53 -13.66
N GLU A 46 15.16 -11.81 -12.55
CA GLU A 46 14.25 -11.86 -11.41
C GLU A 46 12.86 -11.31 -11.75
N LEU A 47 12.78 -10.21 -12.51
CA LEU A 47 11.53 -9.65 -13.02
C LEU A 47 10.74 -10.70 -13.81
N GLU A 48 11.38 -11.40 -14.75
CA GLU A 48 10.71 -12.43 -15.56
C GLU A 48 10.23 -13.59 -14.70
N ARG A 49 11.00 -14.00 -13.69
CA ARG A 49 10.58 -15.00 -12.72
C ARG A 49 9.34 -14.55 -11.92
N VAL A 50 9.29 -13.30 -11.51
CA VAL A 50 8.14 -12.72 -10.81
C VAL A 50 6.92 -12.64 -11.73
N ARG A 51 7.11 -12.20 -12.98
CA ARG A 51 6.03 -12.07 -13.98
C ARG A 51 5.31 -13.40 -14.20
N GLN A 52 6.05 -14.51 -14.28
CA GLN A 52 5.49 -15.86 -14.46
C GLN A 52 4.64 -16.35 -13.28
N GLN A 53 4.74 -15.71 -12.12
CA GLN A 53 3.93 -16.05 -10.94
C GLN A 53 2.59 -15.28 -10.89
N ILE A 54 2.39 -14.32 -11.78
CA ILE A 54 1.19 -13.46 -11.77
C ILE A 54 0.27 -13.89 -12.90
N SER A 55 -0.98 -14.22 -12.54
CA SER A 55 -1.99 -14.63 -13.51
C SER A 55 -3.37 -14.10 -13.16
N ALA A 56 -4.14 -13.72 -14.17
CA ALA A 56 -5.49 -13.21 -13.97
C ALA A 56 -6.45 -14.31 -13.53
N PRO A 57 -7.35 -14.06 -12.57
CA PRO A 57 -8.42 -14.99 -12.25
C PRO A 57 -9.38 -15.14 -13.44
N THR A 58 -9.98 -16.33 -13.55
CA THR A 58 -10.99 -16.63 -14.55
C THR A 58 -12.34 -16.89 -13.88
N PHE A 59 -13.41 -16.58 -14.57
CA PHE A 59 -14.77 -16.69 -14.06
C PHE A 59 -15.66 -17.48 -15.02
N PRO A 60 -16.65 -18.21 -14.53
CA PRO A 60 -17.69 -18.83 -15.38
C PRO A 60 -18.39 -17.75 -16.22
N ASP A 61 -18.75 -18.10 -17.45
CA ASP A 61 -19.50 -17.23 -18.36
C ASP A 61 -21.01 -17.23 -17.99
N ARG A 62 -21.30 -16.50 -16.91
CA ARG A 62 -22.67 -16.32 -16.36
C ARG A 62 -22.77 -14.91 -15.79
N ASP A 63 -23.90 -14.26 -16.12
CA ASP A 63 -24.19 -12.92 -15.66
C ASP A 63 -25.36 -12.89 -14.64
N PHE A 64 -25.17 -12.05 -13.63
CA PHE A 64 -26.15 -11.75 -12.60
C PHE A 64 -26.35 -10.23 -12.60
N VAL A 65 -27.37 -9.76 -13.33
CA VAL A 65 -27.59 -8.33 -13.51
C VAL A 65 -28.27 -7.76 -12.26
N ILE A 66 -27.68 -6.73 -11.63
CA ILE A 66 -28.18 -6.22 -10.33
C ILE A 66 -29.62 -5.72 -10.36
N THR A 67 -30.13 -5.28 -11.53
CA THR A 67 -31.54 -4.87 -11.69
C THR A 67 -32.52 -6.02 -11.50
N ASP A 68 -32.11 -7.27 -11.79
CA ASP A 68 -32.93 -8.46 -11.55
C ASP A 68 -33.07 -8.75 -10.05
N PHE A 69 -32.24 -8.15 -9.23
CA PHE A 69 -32.26 -8.20 -7.77
C PHE A 69 -32.86 -6.95 -7.12
N GLY A 70 -33.48 -6.09 -7.95
CA GLY A 70 -34.19 -4.92 -7.50
C GLY A 70 -33.39 -3.63 -7.45
N ALA A 71 -32.21 -3.58 -8.05
CA ALA A 71 -31.42 -2.34 -8.12
C ALA A 71 -32.04 -1.32 -9.07
N VAL A 72 -31.99 -0.04 -8.70
CA VAL A 72 -32.52 1.10 -9.47
C VAL A 72 -31.38 2.10 -9.72
N GLY A 73 -31.09 2.36 -10.99
CA GLY A 73 -29.97 3.22 -11.41
C GLY A 73 -30.33 4.71 -11.51
N ASP A 74 -31.06 5.26 -10.53
CA ASP A 74 -31.57 6.65 -10.50
C ASP A 74 -30.66 7.64 -9.72
N GLY A 75 -29.57 7.16 -9.13
CA GLY A 75 -28.64 7.96 -8.32
C GLY A 75 -29.13 8.30 -6.91
N THR A 76 -30.31 7.87 -6.51
CA THR A 76 -30.93 8.22 -5.23
C THR A 76 -31.41 7.02 -4.43
N THR A 77 -31.90 5.98 -5.09
CA THR A 77 -32.34 4.74 -4.44
C THR A 77 -31.15 3.97 -3.90
N LEU A 78 -31.19 3.59 -2.62
CA LEU A 78 -30.13 2.81 -1.98
C LEU A 78 -30.19 1.35 -2.44
N ASN A 79 -29.13 0.85 -3.07
CA ASN A 79 -29.06 -0.47 -3.71
C ASN A 79 -28.22 -1.50 -2.95
N THR A 80 -27.80 -1.22 -1.71
CA THR A 80 -26.90 -2.09 -0.93
C THR A 80 -27.38 -3.54 -0.87
N GLU A 81 -28.69 -3.75 -0.61
CA GLU A 81 -29.27 -5.09 -0.53
C GLU A 81 -29.36 -5.78 -1.90
N ALA A 82 -29.55 -5.03 -2.99
CA ALA A 82 -29.57 -5.59 -4.34
C ALA A 82 -28.14 -6.09 -4.74
N PHE A 83 -27.10 -5.29 -4.48
CA PHE A 83 -25.71 -5.72 -4.66
C PHE A 83 -25.40 -6.96 -3.85
N LYS A 84 -25.76 -6.98 -2.56
CA LYS A 84 -25.54 -8.12 -1.67
C LYS A 84 -26.19 -9.39 -2.22
N LYS A 85 -27.47 -9.33 -2.60
CA LYS A 85 -28.19 -10.49 -3.14
C LYS A 85 -27.58 -11.00 -4.45
N ALA A 86 -27.22 -10.09 -5.36
CA ALA A 86 -26.59 -10.46 -6.63
C ALA A 86 -25.24 -11.16 -6.41
N ILE A 87 -24.38 -10.60 -5.53
CA ILE A 87 -23.09 -11.18 -5.21
C ILE A 87 -23.21 -12.54 -4.52
N GLU A 88 -24.09 -12.68 -3.53
CA GLU A 88 -24.35 -13.93 -2.84
C GLU A 88 -24.89 -15.00 -3.78
N THR A 89 -25.83 -14.64 -4.67
CA THR A 89 -26.38 -15.55 -5.67
C THR A 89 -25.32 -16.00 -6.67
N CYS A 90 -24.50 -15.07 -7.18
CA CYS A 90 -23.41 -15.38 -8.07
C CYS A 90 -22.41 -16.34 -7.40
N HIS A 91 -21.96 -16.04 -6.19
CA HIS A 91 -21.02 -16.84 -5.41
C HIS A 91 -21.57 -18.26 -5.16
N THR A 92 -22.80 -18.40 -4.64
CA THR A 92 -23.40 -19.70 -4.31
C THR A 92 -23.74 -20.53 -5.55
N SER A 93 -23.89 -19.88 -6.71
CA SER A 93 -24.05 -20.56 -8.01
C SER A 93 -22.72 -21.04 -8.61
N GLY A 94 -21.60 -20.87 -7.91
CA GLY A 94 -20.25 -21.26 -8.37
C GLY A 94 -19.50 -20.18 -9.16
N GLY A 95 -19.93 -18.92 -9.05
CA GLY A 95 -19.23 -17.75 -9.61
C GLY A 95 -19.77 -17.24 -10.95
N GLY A 96 -19.21 -16.14 -11.42
CA GLY A 96 -19.59 -15.44 -12.65
C GLY A 96 -19.38 -13.94 -12.55
N ARG A 97 -20.11 -13.16 -13.36
CA ARG A 97 -20.10 -11.70 -13.32
C ARG A 97 -21.36 -11.16 -12.67
N VAL A 98 -21.20 -10.29 -11.69
CA VAL A 98 -22.28 -9.42 -11.20
C VAL A 98 -22.24 -8.14 -12.03
N VAL A 99 -23.20 -8.00 -12.93
CA VAL A 99 -23.21 -6.92 -13.91
C VAL A 99 -23.98 -5.72 -13.38
N VAL A 100 -23.31 -4.57 -13.36
CA VAL A 100 -23.93 -3.28 -13.07
C VAL A 100 -24.18 -2.58 -14.41
N PRO A 101 -25.45 -2.49 -14.86
CA PRO A 101 -25.77 -1.93 -16.16
C PRO A 101 -25.66 -0.40 -16.17
N PHE A 102 -25.94 0.22 -17.32
CA PHE A 102 -26.02 1.68 -17.45
C PHE A 102 -26.90 2.31 -16.35
N GLY A 103 -26.39 3.39 -15.74
CA GLY A 103 -27.08 4.15 -14.69
C GLY A 103 -26.18 4.57 -13.55
N THR A 104 -26.76 5.27 -12.57
CA THR A 104 -26.06 5.66 -11.33
C THR A 104 -26.70 4.94 -10.15
N PHE A 105 -25.95 4.06 -9.51
CA PHE A 105 -26.42 3.21 -8.44
C PHE A 105 -25.84 3.65 -7.10
N LEU A 106 -26.66 4.32 -6.28
CA LEU A 106 -26.29 4.69 -4.91
C LEU A 106 -26.23 3.43 -4.04
N THR A 107 -25.14 3.23 -3.30
CA THR A 107 -24.97 2.06 -2.42
C THR A 107 -24.17 2.39 -1.16
N GLY A 108 -24.31 1.58 -0.12
CA GLY A 108 -23.35 1.48 0.99
C GLY A 108 -22.20 0.55 0.62
N ALA A 109 -21.61 -0.11 1.63
CA ALA A 109 -20.50 -1.02 1.43
C ALA A 109 -20.88 -2.20 0.53
N ILE A 110 -19.96 -2.56 -0.38
CA ILE A 110 -20.03 -3.77 -1.22
C ILE A 110 -19.05 -4.80 -0.68
N TYR A 111 -19.52 -6.02 -0.39
CA TYR A 111 -18.70 -7.14 0.03
C TYR A 111 -18.54 -8.13 -1.11
N LEU A 112 -17.32 -8.23 -1.67
CA LEU A 112 -17.03 -9.24 -2.69
C LEU A 112 -16.89 -10.63 -2.07
N LYS A 113 -17.27 -11.64 -2.84
CA LYS A 113 -17.19 -13.05 -2.50
C LYS A 113 -16.37 -13.81 -3.53
N SER A 114 -15.84 -14.94 -3.13
CA SER A 114 -15.02 -15.80 -4.00
C SER A 114 -15.73 -16.17 -5.30
N ASN A 115 -14.97 -16.16 -6.39
CA ASN A 115 -15.40 -16.43 -7.75
C ASN A 115 -16.39 -15.39 -8.33
N VAL A 116 -16.39 -14.17 -7.80
CA VAL A 116 -17.27 -13.08 -8.27
C VAL A 116 -16.44 -11.99 -8.95
N ASN A 117 -16.85 -11.62 -10.15
CA ASN A 117 -16.39 -10.45 -10.87
C ASN A 117 -17.49 -9.37 -10.85
N LEU A 118 -17.30 -8.29 -10.12
CA LEU A 118 -18.16 -7.09 -10.18
C LEU A 118 -17.83 -6.34 -11.47
N HIS A 119 -18.72 -6.41 -12.45
CA HIS A 119 -18.50 -5.85 -13.78
C HIS A 119 -19.38 -4.62 -14.05
N LEU A 120 -18.73 -3.48 -14.29
CA LEU A 120 -19.39 -2.22 -14.59
C LEU A 120 -19.49 -2.04 -16.11
N ALA A 121 -20.70 -2.00 -16.65
CA ALA A 121 -20.93 -1.69 -18.04
C ALA A 121 -20.51 -0.25 -18.40
N ASP A 122 -20.53 0.09 -19.68
CA ASP A 122 -20.26 1.46 -20.12
C ASP A 122 -21.25 2.46 -19.50
N SER A 123 -20.75 3.66 -19.20
CA SER A 123 -21.53 4.77 -18.63
C SER A 123 -22.25 4.42 -17.30
N THR A 124 -21.73 3.46 -16.58
CA THR A 124 -22.18 3.08 -15.24
C THR A 124 -21.46 3.89 -14.18
N THR A 125 -22.15 4.33 -13.15
CA THR A 125 -21.56 4.87 -11.91
C THR A 125 -22.08 4.11 -10.70
N ILE A 126 -21.18 3.52 -9.92
CA ILE A 126 -21.47 3.11 -8.54
C ILE A 126 -21.13 4.29 -7.65
N LEU A 127 -22.18 4.91 -7.08
CA LEU A 127 -22.07 6.07 -6.20
C LEU A 127 -22.17 5.61 -4.75
N PHE A 128 -21.11 5.85 -3.97
CA PHE A 128 -21.09 5.41 -2.58
C PHE A 128 -21.75 6.41 -1.64
N SER A 129 -22.46 5.87 -0.64
CA SER A 129 -23.17 6.66 0.35
C SER A 129 -22.22 7.51 1.19
N ARG A 130 -22.64 8.73 1.51
CA ARG A 130 -21.97 9.63 2.45
C ARG A 130 -22.32 9.37 3.91
N ASP A 131 -23.28 8.47 4.15
CA ASP A 131 -23.73 8.07 5.48
C ASP A 131 -22.84 6.94 6.01
N SER A 132 -22.06 7.23 7.06
CA SER A 132 -21.16 6.27 7.68
C SER A 132 -21.84 5.03 8.26
N THR A 133 -23.14 5.10 8.55
CA THR A 133 -23.93 3.95 9.03
C THR A 133 -24.13 2.87 7.96
N GLN A 134 -23.89 3.20 6.69
CA GLN A 134 -23.93 2.25 5.58
C GLN A 134 -22.67 1.40 5.45
N TYR A 135 -21.67 1.58 6.35
CA TYR A 135 -20.39 0.86 6.36
C TYR A 135 -20.25 0.09 7.68
N PRO A 136 -20.60 -1.20 7.71
CA PRO A 136 -20.51 -2.03 8.90
C PRO A 136 -19.08 -2.07 9.47
N MET A 137 -18.98 -2.28 10.79
CA MET A 137 -17.73 -2.45 11.47
C MET A 137 -17.12 -3.81 11.14
N VAL A 138 -15.88 -3.79 10.65
CA VAL A 138 -15.13 -5.00 10.26
C VAL A 138 -13.73 -4.98 10.83
N PHE A 139 -13.09 -6.14 10.87
CA PHE A 139 -11.66 -6.22 11.09
C PHE A 139 -10.95 -5.73 9.82
N THR A 140 -10.14 -4.69 9.96
CA THR A 140 -9.49 -4.02 8.84
C THR A 140 -8.11 -3.51 9.22
N ARG A 141 -7.46 -2.79 8.31
CA ARG A 141 -6.20 -2.11 8.54
C ARG A 141 -6.33 -0.63 8.17
N TRP A 142 -5.85 0.24 9.06
CA TRP A 142 -5.82 1.67 8.85
C TRP A 142 -4.41 2.22 9.09
N GLU A 143 -3.83 2.88 8.09
CA GLU A 143 -2.41 3.32 8.08
C GLU A 143 -1.43 2.24 8.60
N GLY A 144 -1.57 0.99 8.14
CA GLY A 144 -0.67 -0.09 8.51
C GLY A 144 -0.94 -0.77 9.85
N MET A 145 -2.00 -0.41 10.55
CA MET A 145 -2.37 -0.95 11.86
C MET A 145 -3.72 -1.67 11.82
N GLU A 146 -3.81 -2.83 12.46
CA GLU A 146 -5.02 -3.65 12.51
C GLU A 146 -5.99 -3.18 13.61
N LEU A 147 -7.28 -3.15 13.30
CA LEU A 147 -8.33 -2.66 14.19
C LEU A 147 -9.71 -3.12 13.70
N ILE A 148 -10.74 -2.88 14.52
CA ILE A 148 -12.15 -2.90 14.11
C ILE A 148 -12.57 -1.47 13.78
N ASN A 149 -12.95 -1.22 12.52
CA ASN A 149 -13.39 0.10 12.04
C ASN A 149 -14.43 -0.05 10.91
N TYR A 150 -14.94 1.06 10.37
CA TYR A 150 -15.76 1.03 9.18
C TYR A 150 -15.10 0.21 8.07
N SER A 151 -15.90 -0.63 7.41
CA SER A 151 -15.43 -1.34 6.23
C SER A 151 -14.98 -0.38 5.14
N ALA A 152 -14.06 -0.80 4.30
CA ALA A 152 -13.83 -0.13 3.02
C ALA A 152 -15.14 -0.07 2.19
N LEU A 153 -15.19 0.85 1.22
CA LEU A 153 -16.36 0.99 0.37
C LEU A 153 -16.60 -0.29 -0.44
N ILE A 154 -15.53 -0.89 -0.97
CA ILE A 154 -15.53 -2.25 -1.51
C ILE A 154 -14.55 -3.08 -0.68
N TYR A 155 -15.06 -4.10 -0.03
CA TYR A 155 -14.32 -4.93 0.91
C TYR A 155 -14.42 -6.42 0.55
N ALA A 156 -13.33 -7.14 0.77
CA ALA A 156 -13.30 -8.59 0.72
C ALA A 156 -12.35 -9.10 1.81
N TYR A 157 -12.67 -10.21 2.46
CA TYR A 157 -11.84 -10.79 3.51
C TYR A 157 -11.71 -12.30 3.35
N GLY A 158 -10.47 -12.77 3.09
CA GLY A 158 -10.19 -14.19 2.93
C GLY A 158 -10.83 -14.82 1.67
N GLU A 159 -11.13 -14.02 0.66
CA GLU A 159 -11.79 -14.47 -0.57
C GLU A 159 -10.76 -14.80 -1.67
N GLU A 160 -11.15 -15.65 -2.61
CA GLU A 160 -10.30 -16.05 -3.74
C GLU A 160 -11.01 -15.83 -5.08
N ASN A 161 -10.22 -15.54 -6.13
CA ASN A 161 -10.75 -15.28 -7.47
C ASN A 161 -11.82 -14.20 -7.46
N ILE A 162 -11.44 -12.97 -7.12
CA ILE A 162 -12.32 -11.82 -7.11
C ILE A 162 -11.85 -10.79 -8.13
N ALA A 163 -12.79 -10.10 -8.76
CA ALA A 163 -12.46 -9.03 -9.67
C ALA A 163 -13.44 -7.85 -9.59
N ILE A 164 -12.92 -6.69 -10.00
CA ILE A 164 -13.70 -5.49 -10.35
C ILE A 164 -13.26 -5.11 -11.75
N THR A 165 -14.17 -5.15 -12.72
CA THR A 165 -13.83 -4.92 -14.13
C THR A 165 -14.85 -4.03 -14.84
N GLY A 166 -14.53 -3.65 -16.08
CA GLY A 166 -15.41 -2.84 -16.92
C GLY A 166 -15.02 -1.37 -16.95
N ILE A 167 -15.70 -0.57 -17.75
CA ILE A 167 -15.33 0.82 -18.08
C ILE A 167 -16.16 1.88 -17.32
N GLY A 168 -16.85 1.47 -16.26
CA GLY A 168 -17.62 2.35 -15.40
C GLY A 168 -16.81 3.11 -14.36
N THR A 169 -17.50 3.92 -13.58
CA THR A 169 -16.93 4.77 -12.53
C THR A 169 -17.31 4.26 -11.13
N LEU A 170 -16.34 4.18 -10.26
CA LEU A 170 -16.50 4.03 -8.83
C LEU A 170 -16.32 5.40 -8.19
N ASP A 171 -17.37 6.00 -7.65
CA ASP A 171 -17.35 7.33 -7.04
C ASP A 171 -17.54 7.21 -5.52
N GLY A 172 -16.47 7.43 -4.75
CA GLY A 172 -16.49 7.43 -3.29
C GLY A 172 -17.25 8.59 -2.69
N ASN A 173 -17.68 9.57 -3.52
CA ASN A 173 -18.56 10.67 -3.16
C ASN A 173 -18.04 11.52 -2.00
N ALA A 174 -16.73 11.49 -1.75
CA ALA A 174 -16.07 12.26 -0.71
C ALA A 174 -15.76 13.68 -1.20
N ASP A 175 -15.92 14.63 -0.31
CA ASP A 175 -15.58 16.05 -0.49
C ASP A 175 -15.28 16.72 0.86
N ASN A 176 -15.05 18.05 0.84
CA ASN A 176 -14.75 18.82 2.04
C ASN A 176 -15.88 18.87 3.08
N ASN A 177 -17.10 18.52 2.73
CA ASN A 177 -18.24 18.43 3.65
C ASN A 177 -18.50 16.98 4.09
N HIS A 178 -17.94 15.99 3.39
CA HIS A 178 -18.16 14.57 3.61
C HIS A 178 -16.83 13.83 3.57
N TRP A 179 -16.50 13.06 4.60
CA TRP A 179 -15.30 12.29 4.79
C TRP A 179 -13.99 13.12 4.94
N TRP A 180 -13.67 14.04 4.01
CA TRP A 180 -12.36 14.71 4.01
C TRP A 180 -12.15 15.63 5.22
N TRP A 181 -13.19 16.31 5.70
CA TRP A 181 -13.08 17.14 6.90
C TRP A 181 -12.69 16.35 8.16
N TRP A 182 -12.90 15.02 8.18
CA TRP A 182 -12.46 14.16 9.26
C TRP A 182 -10.94 14.19 9.47
N ASN A 183 -10.17 14.50 8.41
CA ASN A 183 -8.73 14.72 8.50
C ASN A 183 -8.34 15.85 9.48
N GLY A 184 -9.17 16.89 9.62
CA GLY A 184 -8.98 18.04 10.50
C GLY A 184 -8.26 19.23 9.86
N ALA A 185 -7.65 19.09 8.68
CA ALA A 185 -7.00 20.20 8.01
C ALA A 185 -8.02 21.16 7.36
N GLU A 186 -7.81 22.49 7.55
CA GLU A 186 -8.73 23.53 7.04
C GLU A 186 -8.94 23.42 5.51
N ARG A 187 -7.89 23.13 4.74
CA ARG A 187 -7.97 22.95 3.28
C ARG A 187 -8.90 21.84 2.83
N PHE A 188 -9.23 20.91 3.73
CA PHE A 188 -10.15 19.79 3.50
C PHE A 188 -11.48 19.94 4.27
N GLY A 189 -11.84 21.16 4.68
CA GLY A 189 -13.08 21.44 5.40
C GLY A 189 -13.02 21.20 6.90
N GLY A 190 -11.85 20.93 7.47
CA GLY A 190 -11.65 20.80 8.93
C GLY A 190 -12.10 22.06 9.66
N ARG A 191 -12.85 21.88 10.77
CA ARG A 191 -13.42 22.98 11.54
C ARG A 191 -12.79 23.03 12.94
N LYS A 192 -12.52 24.24 13.43
CA LYS A 192 -12.09 24.43 14.83
C LYS A 192 -13.17 23.90 15.79
N HIS A 193 -12.74 23.21 16.85
CA HIS A 193 -13.61 22.67 17.91
C HIS A 193 -14.50 21.47 17.55
N ILE A 194 -14.38 20.88 16.37
CA ILE A 194 -14.98 19.59 16.04
C ILE A 194 -13.92 18.49 16.16
N GLY A 195 -14.29 17.33 16.72
CA GLY A 195 -13.42 16.15 16.75
C GLY A 195 -13.00 15.73 15.34
N TYR A 196 -11.78 15.23 15.20
CA TYR A 196 -11.24 14.71 13.94
C TYR A 196 -10.28 13.56 14.21
N GLN A 197 -9.87 12.87 13.16
CA GLN A 197 -9.13 11.60 13.23
C GLN A 197 -7.85 11.61 14.07
N LYS A 198 -7.21 12.76 14.32
CA LYS A 198 -5.92 12.82 15.02
C LYS A 198 -5.96 12.14 16.40
N VAL A 199 -7.01 12.37 17.20
CA VAL A 199 -7.14 11.79 18.53
C VAL A 199 -7.23 10.26 18.46
N ALA A 200 -8.06 9.75 17.55
CA ALA A 200 -8.20 8.32 17.33
C ALA A 200 -6.92 7.69 16.77
N ARG A 201 -6.29 8.36 15.81
CA ARG A 201 -4.99 7.96 15.25
C ARG A 201 -3.91 7.86 16.33
N ASP A 202 -3.78 8.89 17.18
CA ASP A 202 -2.81 8.89 18.29
C ASP A 202 -3.11 7.74 19.26
N SER A 203 -4.39 7.49 19.59
CA SER A 203 -4.80 6.37 20.44
C SER A 203 -4.47 5.02 19.79
N LEU A 204 -4.73 4.86 18.50
CA LEU A 204 -4.40 3.65 17.75
C LEU A 204 -2.88 3.39 17.74
N HIS A 205 -2.05 4.44 17.59
CA HIS A 205 -0.59 4.33 17.69
C HIS A 205 -0.17 3.80 19.08
N VAL A 206 -0.76 4.31 20.17
CA VAL A 206 -0.47 3.83 21.54
C VAL A 206 -0.85 2.36 21.68
N LEU A 207 -2.05 1.97 21.25
CA LEU A 207 -2.50 0.58 21.29
C LEU A 207 -1.61 -0.36 20.45
N ASN A 208 -1.11 0.13 19.30
CA ASN A 208 -0.16 -0.58 18.45
C ASN A 208 1.20 -0.75 19.15
N ASP A 209 1.75 0.32 19.71
CA ASP A 209 3.03 0.27 20.45
C ASP A 209 2.95 -0.66 21.67
N GLN A 210 1.79 -0.71 22.34
CA GLN A 210 1.50 -1.61 23.47
C GLN A 210 1.20 -3.05 23.04
N GLN A 211 1.14 -3.35 21.75
CA GLN A 211 0.76 -4.67 21.22
C GLN A 211 -0.59 -5.18 21.74
N THR A 212 -1.53 -4.27 22.00
CA THR A 212 -2.91 -4.63 22.36
C THR A 212 -3.52 -5.49 21.25
N ASP A 213 -4.33 -6.51 21.59
CA ASP A 213 -4.97 -7.36 20.60
C ASP A 213 -5.77 -6.51 19.58
N PRO A 214 -5.45 -6.57 18.28
CA PRO A 214 -6.11 -5.78 17.26
C PRO A 214 -7.64 -5.93 17.21
N LYS A 215 -8.16 -7.09 17.59
CA LYS A 215 -9.61 -7.35 17.64
C LYS A 215 -10.32 -6.58 18.75
N THR A 216 -9.59 -6.06 19.73
CA THR A 216 -10.11 -5.24 20.81
C THR A 216 -9.98 -3.73 20.56
N ARG A 217 -9.27 -3.34 19.51
CA ARG A 217 -9.11 -1.95 19.09
C ARG A 217 -10.31 -1.52 18.27
N VAL A 218 -11.40 -1.15 18.95
CA VAL A 218 -12.68 -0.80 18.28
C VAL A 218 -12.77 0.71 18.15
N PHE A 219 -12.94 1.15 16.92
CA PHE A 219 -13.15 2.54 16.52
C PHE A 219 -14.52 2.68 15.83
N GLY A 220 -14.72 3.57 14.89
CA GLY A 220 -15.98 3.78 14.19
C GLY A 220 -16.61 5.13 14.54
N ASP A 221 -17.86 5.17 14.96
CA ASP A 221 -18.56 6.43 15.21
C ASP A 221 -17.88 7.28 16.28
N GLY A 222 -17.75 8.59 15.98
CA GLY A 222 -17.06 9.54 16.84
C GLY A 222 -15.53 9.53 16.78
N TYR A 223 -14.92 8.57 16.08
CA TYR A 223 -13.46 8.46 15.96
C TYR A 223 -12.88 9.04 14.66
N TYR A 224 -13.71 9.25 13.64
CA TYR A 224 -13.35 9.91 12.38
C TYR A 224 -12.21 9.23 11.59
N LEU A 225 -11.98 7.93 11.76
CA LEU A 225 -11.05 7.17 10.94
C LEU A 225 -11.75 6.79 9.62
N ARG A 226 -11.36 7.48 8.55
CA ARG A 226 -11.97 7.34 7.22
C ARG A 226 -11.71 5.96 6.62
N PRO A 227 -12.70 5.30 6.00
CA PRO A 227 -12.49 4.02 5.32
C PRO A 227 -11.65 4.18 4.04
N ASN A 228 -10.90 3.13 3.68
CA ASN A 228 -10.29 3.01 2.35
C ASN A 228 -11.38 2.75 1.29
N PHE A 229 -11.06 2.93 0.00
CA PHE A 229 -12.05 2.69 -1.05
C PHE A 229 -12.17 1.19 -1.38
N ILE A 230 -11.13 0.59 -1.98
CA ILE A 230 -11.11 -0.82 -2.38
C ILE A 230 -10.06 -1.53 -1.53
N GLN A 231 -10.50 -2.43 -0.66
CA GLN A 231 -9.59 -3.14 0.24
C GLN A 231 -9.89 -4.65 0.28
N PRO A 232 -9.30 -5.43 -0.62
CA PRO A 232 -9.19 -6.86 -0.43
C PRO A 232 -8.19 -7.14 0.70
N TYR A 233 -8.57 -7.97 1.65
CA TYR A 233 -7.77 -8.34 2.82
C TYR A 233 -7.62 -9.85 2.92
N LEU A 234 -6.39 -10.39 2.99
CA LEU A 234 -6.10 -11.83 2.97
C LEU A 234 -6.67 -12.56 1.73
N CYS A 235 -6.77 -11.86 0.61
CA CYS A 235 -7.37 -12.41 -0.61
C CYS A 235 -6.31 -12.97 -1.57
N LYS A 236 -6.73 -13.91 -2.43
CA LYS A 236 -5.89 -14.45 -3.50
C LYS A 236 -6.53 -14.27 -4.86
N ASN A 237 -5.70 -14.10 -5.90
CA ASN A 237 -6.14 -13.92 -7.27
C ASN A 237 -7.15 -12.76 -7.38
N VAL A 238 -6.65 -11.55 -7.18
CA VAL A 238 -7.43 -10.31 -7.21
C VAL A 238 -7.16 -9.57 -8.51
N ARG A 239 -8.20 -9.14 -9.24
CA ARG A 239 -8.06 -8.31 -10.43
C ARG A 239 -8.93 -7.07 -10.36
N ILE A 240 -8.32 -5.89 -10.57
CA ILE A 240 -9.03 -4.61 -10.71
C ILE A 240 -8.63 -4.02 -12.05
N ALA A 241 -9.59 -3.91 -13.00
CA ALA A 241 -9.24 -3.54 -14.36
C ALA A 241 -10.25 -2.60 -15.01
N ASP A 242 -9.71 -1.66 -15.82
CA ASP A 242 -10.41 -0.75 -16.74
C ASP A 242 -11.31 0.31 -16.05
N VAL A 243 -11.59 0.20 -14.79
CA VAL A 243 -12.48 1.11 -14.05
C VAL A 243 -11.84 2.46 -13.75
N LYS A 244 -12.70 3.48 -13.60
CA LYS A 244 -12.33 4.79 -13.06
C LYS A 244 -12.69 4.88 -11.60
N VAL A 245 -11.75 5.32 -10.74
CA VAL A 245 -11.93 5.52 -9.28
C VAL A 245 -11.76 6.99 -8.95
N ILE A 246 -12.77 7.59 -8.31
CA ILE A 246 -12.76 9.02 -7.98
C ILE A 246 -13.27 9.28 -6.56
N ASN A 247 -12.89 10.43 -5.99
CA ASN A 247 -13.41 10.97 -4.75
C ASN A 247 -13.37 9.99 -3.56
N SER A 248 -12.23 9.35 -3.34
CA SER A 248 -12.04 8.42 -2.22
C SER A 248 -12.09 9.11 -0.86
N PRO A 249 -12.66 8.49 0.17
CA PRO A 249 -12.52 8.97 1.54
C PRO A 249 -11.06 8.98 2.04
N MET A 250 -10.27 7.97 1.67
CA MET A 250 -8.87 7.79 2.06
C MET A 250 -8.06 7.12 0.93
N TRP A 251 -7.24 6.10 1.16
CA TRP A 251 -6.51 5.37 0.11
C TRP A 251 -7.46 4.74 -0.90
N ASN A 252 -7.12 4.80 -2.19
CA ASN A 252 -8.01 4.31 -3.23
C ASN A 252 -7.99 2.78 -3.35
N ILE A 253 -6.86 2.18 -3.71
CA ILE A 253 -6.72 0.72 -3.89
C ILE A 253 -5.70 0.22 -2.87
N ASN A 254 -6.13 -0.60 -1.93
CA ASN A 254 -5.28 -1.08 -0.84
C ASN A 254 -5.43 -2.61 -0.63
N PRO A 255 -4.80 -3.44 -1.45
CA PRO A 255 -4.71 -4.86 -1.18
C PRO A 255 -3.82 -5.12 0.03
N VAL A 256 -4.34 -5.81 1.04
CA VAL A 256 -3.68 -6.09 2.32
C VAL A 256 -3.49 -7.58 2.49
N LEU A 257 -2.24 -8.03 2.71
CA LEU A 257 -1.90 -9.44 2.88
C LEU A 257 -2.44 -10.32 1.73
N CYS A 258 -2.44 -9.77 0.51
CA CYS A 258 -2.96 -10.44 -0.68
C CYS A 258 -1.85 -11.12 -1.48
N GLU A 259 -2.21 -12.15 -2.22
CA GLU A 259 -1.33 -12.85 -3.15
C GLU A 259 -1.92 -12.88 -4.54
N ASN A 260 -1.09 -12.66 -5.56
CA ASN A 260 -1.48 -12.59 -6.97
C ASN A 260 -2.56 -11.52 -7.22
N VAL A 261 -2.09 -10.26 -7.31
CA VAL A 261 -2.94 -9.07 -7.49
C VAL A 261 -2.60 -8.38 -8.80
N ILE A 262 -3.60 -8.10 -9.61
CA ILE A 262 -3.47 -7.36 -10.86
C ILE A 262 -4.32 -6.09 -10.78
N VAL A 263 -3.67 -4.94 -10.99
CA VAL A 263 -4.32 -3.62 -11.15
C VAL A 263 -3.90 -3.09 -12.50
N GLU A 264 -4.81 -3.07 -13.48
CA GLU A 264 -4.46 -2.72 -14.84
C GLU A 264 -5.49 -1.81 -15.50
N HIS A 265 -4.99 -0.86 -16.34
CA HIS A 265 -5.81 0.11 -17.07
C HIS A 265 -6.77 0.92 -16.16
N VAL A 266 -6.48 1.02 -14.88
CA VAL A 266 -7.30 1.77 -13.91
C VAL A 266 -6.94 3.24 -13.95
N LYS A 267 -7.95 4.10 -13.89
CA LYS A 267 -7.78 5.54 -13.80
C LYS A 267 -8.20 6.04 -12.43
N VAL A 268 -7.23 6.44 -11.59
CA VAL A 268 -7.50 7.03 -10.27
C VAL A 268 -7.35 8.54 -10.35
N ILE A 269 -8.43 9.27 -9.98
CA ILE A 269 -8.43 10.74 -9.86
C ILE A 269 -9.07 11.11 -8.53
N SER A 270 -8.26 11.42 -7.52
CA SER A 270 -8.76 11.69 -6.17
C SER A 270 -7.79 12.57 -5.40
N HIS A 271 -8.21 13.80 -5.05
CA HIS A 271 -7.35 14.82 -4.47
C HIS A 271 -7.68 15.16 -3.01
N GLY A 272 -8.32 14.27 -2.30
CA GLY A 272 -8.56 14.40 -0.86
C GLY A 272 -7.31 14.09 -0.01
N PRO A 273 -7.41 14.24 1.31
CA PRO A 273 -6.31 13.93 2.22
C PRO A 273 -6.05 12.41 2.26
N ASN A 274 -4.78 12.02 2.15
CA ASN A 274 -4.34 10.62 2.09
C ASN A 274 -5.02 9.85 0.93
N ASN A 275 -5.24 10.51 -0.20
CA ASN A 275 -5.78 9.86 -1.38
C ASN A 275 -4.65 9.27 -2.22
N ASP A 276 -3.90 8.31 -1.64
CA ASP A 276 -2.93 7.50 -2.36
C ASP A 276 -3.67 6.67 -3.44
N GLY A 277 -3.02 6.46 -4.59
CA GLY A 277 -3.64 5.77 -5.72
C GLY A 277 -3.74 4.26 -5.53
N CYS A 278 -2.59 3.59 -5.36
CA CYS A 278 -2.54 2.14 -5.14
C CYS A 278 -1.49 1.80 -4.08
N ASN A 279 -1.93 1.14 -3.01
CA ASN A 279 -1.10 0.81 -1.85
C ASN A 279 -1.09 -0.69 -1.58
N PRO A 280 -0.29 -1.50 -2.30
CA PRO A 280 -0.05 -2.87 -1.91
C PRO A 280 0.58 -2.91 -0.53
N GLU A 281 -0.03 -3.64 0.41
CA GLU A 281 0.42 -3.70 1.79
C GLU A 281 0.63 -5.14 2.25
N SER A 282 1.88 -5.52 2.60
CA SER A 282 2.25 -6.90 2.94
C SER A 282 1.76 -7.90 1.88
N SER A 283 1.74 -7.49 0.62
CA SER A 283 1.18 -8.27 -0.50
C SER A 283 2.29 -8.77 -1.42
N LYS A 284 2.03 -9.90 -2.07
CA LYS A 284 3.00 -10.62 -2.88
C LYS A 284 2.50 -10.88 -4.30
N ASN A 285 3.42 -10.86 -5.28
CA ASN A 285 3.12 -11.11 -6.69
C ASN A 285 2.05 -10.13 -7.20
N VAL A 286 2.42 -8.83 -7.26
CA VAL A 286 1.52 -7.75 -7.63
C VAL A 286 1.96 -7.15 -8.96
N LEU A 287 1.03 -6.98 -9.89
CA LEU A 287 1.21 -6.24 -11.14
C LEU A 287 0.33 -4.98 -11.11
N ILE A 288 0.95 -3.82 -11.30
CA ILE A 288 0.26 -2.54 -11.52
C ILE A 288 0.69 -2.05 -12.90
N SER A 289 -0.20 -2.10 -13.89
CA SER A 289 0.19 -1.81 -15.27
C SER A 289 -0.83 -0.94 -16.01
N HIS A 290 -0.31 -0.07 -16.90
CA HIS A 290 -1.12 0.80 -17.76
C HIS A 290 -2.12 1.67 -17.00
N CYS A 291 -1.84 2.01 -15.75
CA CYS A 291 -2.71 2.80 -14.88
C CYS A 291 -2.39 4.30 -15.00
N TYR A 292 -3.40 5.12 -14.73
CA TYR A 292 -3.27 6.57 -14.63
C TYR A 292 -3.57 7.02 -13.21
N PHE A 293 -2.63 7.72 -12.59
CA PHE A 293 -2.75 8.26 -11.23
C PHE A 293 -2.66 9.79 -11.22
N ASP A 294 -3.68 10.43 -10.65
CA ASP A 294 -3.77 11.88 -10.42
C ASP A 294 -4.31 12.07 -8.99
N THR A 295 -3.42 12.15 -8.01
CA THR A 295 -3.73 11.88 -6.61
C THR A 295 -3.35 13.02 -5.68
N GLY A 296 -4.03 13.10 -4.54
CA GLY A 296 -3.77 14.08 -3.49
C GLY A 296 -2.64 13.68 -2.52
N ASP A 297 -2.16 12.44 -2.60
CA ASP A 297 -1.01 11.90 -1.88
C ASP A 297 -0.16 11.04 -2.83
N ASP A 298 0.52 9.98 -2.39
CA ASP A 298 1.40 9.17 -3.25
C ASP A 298 0.60 8.48 -4.39
N CYS A 299 1.14 8.40 -5.62
CA CYS A 299 0.49 7.68 -6.72
C CYS A 299 0.46 6.17 -6.46
N ILE A 300 1.62 5.57 -6.18
CA ILE A 300 1.73 4.17 -5.77
C ILE A 300 2.61 4.13 -4.53
N ALA A 301 2.08 3.59 -3.40
CA ALA A 301 2.82 3.50 -2.17
C ALA A 301 2.83 2.07 -1.60
N ILE A 302 3.97 1.41 -1.75
CA ILE A 302 4.19 0.05 -1.26
C ILE A 302 4.40 0.09 0.25
N LYS A 303 3.61 -0.70 0.99
CA LYS A 303 3.57 -0.71 2.44
C LYS A 303 3.64 -2.14 2.99
N SER A 304 3.97 -2.29 4.27
CA SER A 304 4.00 -3.59 4.96
C SER A 304 3.78 -3.45 6.48
N GLY A 305 2.82 -2.62 6.82
CA GLY A 305 2.42 -2.38 8.21
C GLY A 305 3.28 -1.37 8.96
N ARG A 306 2.69 -0.83 10.00
CA ARG A 306 3.26 0.25 10.83
C ARG A 306 3.75 -0.29 12.17
N ASP A 307 5.00 0.06 12.54
CA ASP A 307 5.60 -0.11 13.87
C ASP A 307 5.37 -1.51 14.45
N GLY A 308 4.71 -1.61 15.59
CA GLY A 308 4.44 -2.85 16.30
C GLY A 308 3.68 -3.89 15.47
N ASP A 309 2.60 -3.50 14.82
CA ASP A 309 1.81 -4.43 13.99
C ASP A 309 2.58 -4.90 12.75
N GLY A 310 3.30 -3.98 12.09
CA GLY A 310 4.12 -4.37 10.95
C GLY A 310 5.21 -5.38 11.32
N ARG A 311 5.88 -5.19 12.46
CA ARG A 311 6.88 -6.15 12.97
C ARG A 311 6.25 -7.45 13.46
N ARG A 312 5.10 -7.39 14.13
CA ARG A 312 4.36 -8.59 14.62
C ARG A 312 3.92 -9.49 13.46
N ILE A 313 3.42 -8.88 12.39
CA ILE A 313 2.99 -9.61 11.19
C ILE A 313 4.22 -10.09 10.41
N GLY A 314 5.25 -9.25 10.28
CA GLY A 314 6.54 -9.60 9.71
C GLY A 314 6.50 -10.02 8.22
N ILE A 315 5.43 -9.69 7.50
CA ILE A 315 5.25 -10.05 6.09
C ILE A 315 5.62 -8.84 5.23
N PRO A 316 6.67 -8.94 4.39
CA PRO A 316 7.05 -7.88 3.47
C PRO A 316 6.03 -7.73 2.34
N SER A 317 6.07 -6.58 1.66
CA SER A 317 5.56 -6.47 0.30
C SER A 317 6.65 -6.90 -0.67
N GLU A 318 6.37 -7.91 -1.52
CA GLU A 318 7.40 -8.49 -2.37
C GLU A 318 6.90 -8.88 -3.76
N ASN A 319 7.83 -8.90 -4.73
CA ASN A 319 7.55 -9.28 -6.10
C ASN A 319 6.48 -8.36 -6.72
N ILE A 320 6.77 -7.07 -6.78
CA ILE A 320 5.84 -6.05 -7.29
C ILE A 320 6.37 -5.48 -8.60
N ILE A 321 5.57 -5.53 -9.64
CA ILE A 321 5.85 -4.96 -10.96
C ILE A 321 4.95 -3.75 -11.17
N ILE A 322 5.54 -2.61 -11.51
CA ILE A 322 4.87 -1.34 -11.81
C ILE A 322 5.31 -0.91 -13.21
N GLU A 323 4.44 -1.00 -14.19
CA GLU A 323 4.88 -0.75 -15.55
C GLU A 323 3.85 0.00 -16.41
N HIS A 324 4.36 0.79 -17.36
CA HIS A 324 3.55 1.54 -18.33
C HIS A 324 2.49 2.45 -17.68
N CYS A 325 2.72 2.87 -16.43
CA CYS A 325 1.83 3.77 -15.71
C CYS A 325 2.15 5.23 -16.01
N TYR A 326 1.12 6.07 -16.02
CA TYR A 326 1.26 7.53 -16.03
C TYR A 326 0.91 8.09 -14.64
N MET A 327 1.86 8.76 -14.02
CA MET A 327 1.71 9.38 -12.70
C MET A 327 1.77 10.90 -12.86
N LYS A 328 0.66 11.56 -12.56
CA LYS A 328 0.53 13.00 -12.68
C LYS A 328 0.81 13.69 -11.34
N ASP A 329 -0.21 14.18 -10.66
CA ASP A 329 -0.05 14.82 -9.35
C ASP A 329 0.14 13.78 -8.24
N GLY A 330 0.94 14.11 -7.23
CA GLY A 330 1.14 13.26 -6.06
C GLY A 330 2.34 13.66 -5.21
N HIS A 331 2.40 13.16 -3.98
CA HIS A 331 3.57 13.35 -3.12
C HIS A 331 4.76 12.46 -3.53
N GLY A 332 4.53 11.45 -4.36
CA GLY A 332 5.54 10.62 -4.98
C GLY A 332 4.93 9.72 -6.05
N GLY A 333 5.69 9.43 -7.10
CA GLY A 333 5.29 8.51 -8.17
C GLY A 333 5.35 7.06 -7.69
N VAL A 334 6.55 6.49 -7.60
CA VAL A 334 6.79 5.18 -6.97
C VAL A 334 7.35 5.40 -5.57
N VAL A 335 6.60 4.96 -4.56
CA VAL A 335 6.93 5.17 -3.15
C VAL A 335 7.02 3.85 -2.41
N ILE A 336 8.02 3.70 -1.53
CA ILE A 336 8.10 2.62 -0.55
C ILE A 336 8.03 3.24 0.84
N GLY A 337 7.00 2.87 1.60
CA GLY A 337 6.76 3.40 2.94
C GLY A 337 5.63 4.45 3.00
N SER A 338 5.48 5.12 4.18
CA SER A 338 6.28 4.99 5.41
C SER A 338 5.94 3.75 6.25
N GLU A 339 4.78 3.17 6.10
CA GLU A 339 4.31 1.97 6.81
C GLU A 339 5.00 0.73 6.21
N VAL A 340 6.27 0.50 6.56
CA VAL A 340 7.12 -0.52 5.91
C VAL A 340 7.89 -1.38 6.92
N SER A 341 7.30 -1.56 8.11
CA SER A 341 7.96 -2.31 9.19
C SER A 341 8.14 -3.80 8.90
N GLY A 342 7.32 -4.37 8.01
CA GLY A 342 7.49 -5.74 7.51
C GLY A 342 8.53 -5.88 6.38
N GLY A 343 9.05 -4.73 5.86
CA GLY A 343 10.01 -4.73 4.75
C GLY A 343 9.37 -4.66 3.36
N ALA A 344 10.20 -4.43 2.35
CA ALA A 344 9.82 -4.45 0.93
C ALA A 344 10.98 -4.96 0.09
N ARG A 345 10.72 -5.84 -0.88
CA ARG A 345 11.78 -6.40 -1.74
C ARG A 345 11.28 -6.83 -3.12
N ASN A 346 12.19 -6.89 -4.06
CA ASN A 346 11.90 -7.27 -5.45
C ASN A 346 10.81 -6.37 -6.05
N ILE A 347 11.10 -5.07 -6.10
CA ILE A 347 10.21 -4.05 -6.65
C ILE A 347 10.76 -3.60 -8.00
N PHE A 348 9.99 -3.74 -9.06
CA PHE A 348 10.35 -3.44 -10.44
C PHE A 348 9.46 -2.35 -10.99
N ALA A 349 10.01 -1.18 -11.32
CA ALA A 349 9.29 -0.05 -11.90
C ALA A 349 9.85 0.22 -13.30
N LEU A 350 9.06 -0.06 -14.36
CA LEU A 350 9.56 -0.05 -15.74
C LEU A 350 8.65 0.75 -16.68
N ASN A 351 9.26 1.45 -17.63
CA ASN A 351 8.54 2.14 -18.70
C ASN A 351 7.43 3.09 -18.19
N ASN A 352 7.65 3.73 -17.03
CA ASN A 352 6.69 4.64 -16.45
C ASN A 352 6.91 6.08 -16.94
N THR A 353 5.84 6.85 -17.00
CA THR A 353 5.88 8.28 -17.30
C THR A 353 5.36 9.08 -16.11
N MET A 354 6.09 10.12 -15.73
CA MET A 354 5.74 10.99 -14.61
C MET A 354 5.88 12.45 -15.04
N ASP A 355 4.81 13.23 -14.97
CA ASP A 355 4.90 14.64 -15.41
C ASP A 355 3.85 15.50 -14.69
N SER A 356 4.30 16.26 -13.71
CA SER A 356 3.52 17.34 -13.11
C SER A 356 4.37 18.26 -12.24
N PRO A 357 4.15 19.58 -12.27
CA PRO A 357 4.74 20.50 -11.32
C PRO A 357 4.22 20.29 -9.88
N GLN A 358 3.19 19.47 -9.68
CA GLN A 358 2.64 19.08 -8.38
C GLN A 358 3.10 17.70 -7.92
N LEU A 359 3.83 16.96 -8.76
CA LEU A 359 4.49 15.73 -8.35
C LEU A 359 5.73 16.10 -7.51
N ASP A 360 5.75 15.76 -6.24
CA ASP A 360 6.88 16.14 -5.40
C ASP A 360 8.14 15.32 -5.73
N ARG A 361 8.03 13.99 -5.90
CA ARG A 361 9.16 13.05 -6.07
C ARG A 361 8.83 11.94 -7.08
N VAL A 362 9.86 11.45 -7.76
CA VAL A 362 9.72 10.35 -8.74
C VAL A 362 9.86 9.00 -8.06
N LEU A 363 11.03 8.68 -7.50
CA LEU A 363 11.27 7.52 -6.64
C LEU A 363 11.46 7.97 -5.20
N ARG A 364 10.64 7.45 -4.28
CA ARG A 364 10.66 7.87 -2.89
C ARG A 364 10.70 6.67 -1.94
N LEU A 365 11.73 6.58 -1.08
CA LEU A 365 11.79 5.67 0.03
C LEU A 365 11.70 6.47 1.33
N LYS A 366 10.72 6.16 2.18
CA LYS A 366 10.47 6.87 3.44
C LYS A 366 10.25 5.86 4.57
N THR A 367 11.09 5.95 5.60
CA THR A 367 11.05 5.10 6.80
C THR A 367 11.63 5.85 7.99
N SER A 368 11.71 5.21 9.14
CA SER A 368 12.31 5.77 10.36
C SER A 368 12.75 4.65 11.30
N SER A 369 13.50 5.00 12.34
CA SER A 369 13.87 4.05 13.38
C SER A 369 12.70 3.59 14.27
N SER A 370 11.50 4.16 14.15
CA SER A 370 10.29 3.56 14.74
C SER A 370 9.72 2.40 13.90
N ARG A 371 9.99 2.41 12.59
CA ARG A 371 9.55 1.40 11.62
C ARG A 371 10.44 0.17 11.62
N GLY A 372 11.75 0.38 11.48
CA GLY A 372 12.67 -0.70 11.10
C GLY A 372 12.40 -1.20 9.67
N GLY A 373 12.51 -2.51 9.49
CA GLY A 373 12.28 -3.19 8.21
C GLY A 373 13.44 -3.10 7.23
N ILE A 374 13.44 -3.99 6.25
CA ILE A 374 14.44 -4.06 5.18
C ILE A 374 13.76 -3.68 3.87
N ILE A 375 14.31 -2.67 3.20
CA ILE A 375 13.91 -2.24 1.84
C ILE A 375 15.07 -2.59 0.93
N GLU A 376 14.88 -3.54 0.02
CA GLU A 376 15.95 -4.05 -0.82
C GLU A 376 15.49 -4.49 -2.20
N HIS A 377 16.44 -4.59 -3.14
CA HIS A 377 16.17 -5.08 -4.49
C HIS A 377 15.10 -4.25 -5.20
N ILE A 378 15.38 -2.96 -5.37
CA ILE A 378 14.52 -2.02 -6.08
C ILE A 378 15.16 -1.72 -7.45
N PHE A 379 14.46 -2.02 -8.52
CA PHE A 379 14.88 -1.76 -9.89
C PHE A 379 13.92 -0.82 -10.60
N MET A 380 14.40 0.37 -10.95
CA MET A 380 13.65 1.34 -11.75
C MET A 380 14.37 1.54 -13.09
N LYS A 381 13.67 1.33 -14.20
CA LYS A 381 14.25 1.39 -15.53
C LYS A 381 13.30 2.06 -16.53
N ASP A 382 13.90 2.74 -17.54
CA ASP A 382 13.18 3.36 -18.64
C ASP A 382 12.05 4.30 -18.17
N THR A 383 12.39 5.22 -17.25
CA THR A 383 11.42 6.16 -16.67
C THR A 383 11.55 7.54 -17.32
N LYS A 384 10.45 8.02 -17.91
CA LYS A 384 10.36 9.36 -18.48
C LYS A 384 9.72 10.33 -17.51
N VAL A 385 10.39 11.44 -17.26
CA VAL A 385 9.95 12.47 -16.31
C VAL A 385 9.92 13.81 -17.00
N GLY A 386 8.73 14.39 -17.20
CA GLY A 386 8.58 15.74 -17.73
C GLY A 386 9.04 16.75 -16.68
N THR A 387 8.33 16.84 -15.55
CA THR A 387 8.71 17.70 -14.42
C THR A 387 8.34 17.11 -13.08
N TYR A 388 9.05 17.54 -12.03
CA TYR A 388 8.75 17.26 -10.62
C TYR A 388 9.20 18.46 -9.76
N LYS A 389 8.77 18.50 -8.49
CA LYS A 389 8.98 19.66 -7.62
C LYS A 389 10.21 19.54 -6.71
N GLU A 390 10.41 18.42 -6.00
CA GLU A 390 11.45 18.29 -4.98
C GLU A 390 12.64 17.46 -5.45
N ALA A 391 12.48 16.16 -5.67
CA ALA A 391 13.60 15.27 -5.97
C ALA A 391 13.20 14.16 -6.96
N ALA A 392 14.10 13.82 -7.91
CA ALA A 392 13.92 12.63 -8.73
C ALA A 392 14.09 11.37 -7.88
N VAL A 393 15.14 11.30 -7.08
CA VAL A 393 15.37 10.19 -6.12
C VAL A 393 15.41 10.75 -4.70
N ARG A 394 14.53 10.27 -3.83
CA ARG A 394 14.44 10.70 -2.43
C ARG A 394 14.44 9.53 -1.47
N PHE A 395 15.51 9.34 -0.68
CA PHE A 395 15.53 8.39 0.44
C PHE A 395 15.57 9.16 1.75
N ASN A 396 14.66 8.83 2.67
CA ASN A 396 14.54 9.51 3.96
C ASN A 396 14.27 8.51 5.09
N MET A 397 15.29 8.27 5.91
CA MET A 397 15.18 7.43 7.10
C MET A 397 14.76 8.19 8.37
N PHE A 398 14.49 9.49 8.27
CA PHE A 398 14.05 10.34 9.39
C PHE A 398 12.60 10.81 9.21
N TYR A 399 11.75 9.89 8.71
CA TYR A 399 10.35 10.19 8.47
C TYR A 399 9.53 9.94 9.75
N GLU A 400 8.82 10.96 10.23
CA GLU A 400 8.05 10.95 11.49
C GLU A 400 8.95 10.80 12.75
N LYS A 401 8.50 10.07 13.76
CA LYS A 401 9.17 9.94 15.06
C LYS A 401 10.36 8.96 15.00
N PRO A 402 11.40 9.17 15.79
CA PRO A 402 12.45 8.17 15.99
C PRO A 402 11.95 6.99 16.87
N GLY A 403 12.74 5.91 16.89
CA GLY A 403 12.51 4.71 17.71
C GLY A 403 13.78 3.86 17.76
N ASP A 404 13.66 2.60 18.17
CA ASP A 404 14.78 1.70 18.48
C ASP A 404 15.07 0.66 17.38
N PHE A 405 14.41 0.77 16.23
CA PHE A 405 14.52 -0.19 15.14
C PHE A 405 15.12 0.47 13.89
N LEU A 406 16.44 0.36 13.71
CA LEU A 406 17.09 0.93 12.53
C LEU A 406 16.60 0.23 11.25
N PRO A 407 16.13 1.00 10.25
CA PRO A 407 15.74 0.42 8.96
C PRO A 407 16.98 0.14 8.12
N THR A 408 16.89 -0.80 7.21
CA THR A 408 17.92 -1.07 6.19
C THR A 408 17.39 -0.70 4.81
N ILE A 409 18.18 0.05 4.02
CA ILE A 409 17.91 0.33 2.60
C ILE A 409 19.14 -0.11 1.81
N ARG A 410 18.96 -1.05 0.86
CA ARG A 410 20.09 -1.59 0.09
C ARG A 410 19.70 -2.12 -1.27
N ASN A 411 20.64 -2.15 -2.20
CA ASN A 411 20.51 -2.65 -3.57
C ASN A 411 19.37 -1.97 -4.33
N ILE A 412 19.57 -0.69 -4.61
CA ILE A 412 18.66 0.12 -5.41
C ILE A 412 19.36 0.46 -6.73
N TRP A 413 18.74 0.12 -7.83
CA TRP A 413 19.26 0.37 -9.17
C TRP A 413 18.28 1.21 -9.99
N VAL A 414 18.72 2.38 -10.42
CA VAL A 414 17.98 3.26 -11.34
C VAL A 414 18.74 3.30 -12.67
N GLU A 415 18.06 2.96 -13.74
CA GLU A 415 18.64 2.92 -15.08
C GLU A 415 17.76 3.63 -16.10
N ASN A 416 18.39 4.38 -16.99
CA ASN A 416 17.72 5.04 -18.10
C ASN A 416 16.53 5.93 -17.64
N MET A 417 16.80 6.80 -16.65
CA MET A 417 15.85 7.83 -16.23
C MET A 417 16.12 9.11 -17.01
N GLU A 418 15.12 9.60 -17.70
CA GLU A 418 15.19 10.84 -18.49
C GLU A 418 14.31 11.91 -17.82
N VAL A 419 14.91 13.02 -17.38
CA VAL A 419 14.21 14.17 -16.80
C VAL A 419 14.35 15.39 -17.72
N GLU A 420 13.23 15.88 -18.23
CA GLU A 420 13.23 17.06 -19.13
C GLU A 420 13.43 18.37 -18.35
N ARG A 421 12.81 18.51 -17.18
CA ARG A 421 12.87 19.71 -16.35
C ARG A 421 12.81 19.36 -14.86
N GLY A 422 13.96 19.20 -14.25
CA GLY A 422 14.12 18.82 -12.86
C GLY A 422 13.68 19.88 -11.86
N GLY A 423 13.43 19.41 -10.63
CA GLY A 423 13.06 20.23 -9.50
C GLY A 423 14.27 20.70 -8.67
N LYS A 424 14.12 20.60 -7.35
CA LYS A 424 15.14 21.10 -6.43
C LYS A 424 16.39 20.21 -6.37
N TYR A 425 16.21 18.88 -6.38
CA TYR A 425 17.29 17.91 -6.29
C TYR A 425 17.17 16.84 -7.38
N GLY A 426 18.29 16.38 -7.90
CA GLY A 426 18.35 15.11 -8.62
C GLY A 426 18.24 13.97 -7.64
N ILE A 427 19.23 13.86 -6.73
CA ILE A 427 19.28 12.84 -5.69
C ILE A 427 19.32 13.53 -4.32
N LEU A 428 18.43 13.10 -3.41
CA LEU A 428 18.39 13.58 -2.02
C LEU A 428 18.26 12.40 -1.06
N ILE A 429 19.35 12.07 -0.35
CA ILE A 429 19.41 10.93 0.58
C ILE A 429 19.75 11.42 1.99
N ASN A 430 18.96 10.98 2.96
CA ASN A 430 19.23 11.13 4.39
C ASN A 430 19.09 9.77 5.07
N ALA A 431 20.18 9.20 5.52
CA ALA A 431 20.25 7.92 6.22
C ALA A 431 20.93 8.07 7.59
N TYR A 432 20.79 7.04 8.44
CA TYR A 432 21.51 6.95 9.71
C TYR A 432 22.98 6.59 9.46
N GLU A 433 23.87 7.10 10.30
CA GLU A 433 25.29 6.73 10.26
C GLU A 433 25.47 5.23 10.58
N GLU A 434 24.68 4.73 11.53
CA GLU A 434 24.69 3.32 11.96
C GLU A 434 24.01 2.38 10.96
N SER A 435 23.19 2.92 10.07
CA SER A 435 22.51 2.18 9.00
C SER A 435 22.50 2.98 7.71
N PRO A 436 23.62 3.09 7.03
CA PRO A 436 23.71 3.83 5.77
C PRO A 436 22.92 3.12 4.66
N VAL A 437 22.48 3.89 3.66
CA VAL A 437 22.03 3.31 2.40
C VAL A 437 23.20 2.57 1.74
N GLN A 438 22.97 1.36 1.24
CA GLN A 438 24.03 0.54 0.65
C GLN A 438 23.69 0.18 -0.80
N ASP A 439 24.72 0.16 -1.65
CA ASP A 439 24.62 -0.31 -3.02
C ASP A 439 23.52 0.43 -3.83
N PHE A 440 23.60 1.76 -3.83
CA PHE A 440 22.77 2.58 -4.71
C PHE A 440 23.51 2.82 -6.04
N ARG A 441 22.88 2.42 -7.14
CA ARG A 441 23.41 2.59 -8.48
C ARG A 441 22.46 3.39 -9.37
N MET A 442 23.00 4.35 -10.11
CA MET A 442 22.32 5.06 -11.17
C MET A 442 23.14 5.00 -12.45
N VAL A 443 22.50 4.58 -13.54
CA VAL A 443 23.16 4.31 -14.81
C VAL A 443 22.42 4.92 -15.98
N ASN A 444 23.14 5.41 -17.01
CA ASN A 444 22.59 5.87 -18.28
C ASN A 444 21.42 6.87 -18.12
N SER A 445 21.54 7.84 -17.25
CA SER A 445 20.42 8.72 -16.88
C SER A 445 20.74 10.19 -17.12
N THR A 446 19.75 10.96 -17.59
CA THR A 446 19.88 12.40 -17.84
C THR A 446 18.85 13.18 -17.05
N MET A 447 19.28 14.28 -16.41
CA MET A 447 18.40 15.14 -15.62
C MET A 447 18.69 16.61 -15.89
N HIS A 448 17.85 17.25 -16.72
CA HIS A 448 17.99 18.66 -17.04
C HIS A 448 17.21 19.55 -16.05
N GLY A 449 17.72 20.76 -15.81
CA GLY A 449 17.06 21.78 -14.96
C GLY A 449 17.12 21.48 -13.45
N VAL A 450 18.00 20.61 -12.99
CA VAL A 450 18.17 20.25 -11.58
C VAL A 450 19.00 21.30 -10.86
N ARG A 451 18.47 21.91 -9.77
CA ARG A 451 19.20 22.95 -9.03
C ARG A 451 20.36 22.42 -8.21
N THR A 452 20.19 21.28 -7.59
CA THR A 452 21.24 20.59 -6.80
C THR A 452 21.32 19.14 -7.27
N PRO A 453 22.35 18.76 -8.01
CA PRO A 453 22.46 17.41 -8.56
C PRO A 453 22.35 16.32 -7.49
N ILE A 454 23.22 16.37 -6.47
CA ILE A 454 23.29 15.37 -5.42
C ILE A 454 23.42 16.04 -4.04
N LYS A 455 22.58 15.60 -3.09
CA LYS A 455 22.76 15.83 -1.66
C LYS A 455 22.51 14.52 -0.94
N ALA A 456 23.55 13.86 -0.48
CA ALA A 456 23.47 12.55 0.15
C ALA A 456 24.30 12.52 1.45
N ASN A 457 23.73 11.89 2.49
CA ASN A 457 24.42 11.63 3.76
C ASN A 457 24.32 10.14 4.08
N ASN A 458 25.41 9.55 4.52
CA ASN A 458 25.50 8.15 4.96
C ASN A 458 25.08 7.16 3.87
N VAL A 459 25.83 7.15 2.76
CA VAL A 459 25.66 6.21 1.66
C VAL A 459 26.96 5.46 1.41
N ARG A 460 26.91 4.13 1.34
CA ARG A 460 28.04 3.28 0.97
C ARG A 460 27.81 2.68 -0.42
N ASN A 461 28.88 2.59 -1.22
CA ASN A 461 28.84 2.03 -2.57
C ASN A 461 27.80 2.75 -3.46
N MET A 462 27.84 4.08 -3.52
CA MET A 462 27.06 4.85 -4.47
C MET A 462 27.79 4.89 -5.81
N THR A 463 27.20 4.30 -6.84
CA THR A 463 27.75 4.24 -8.19
C THR A 463 26.95 5.10 -9.14
N MET A 464 27.63 5.98 -9.85
CA MET A 464 27.06 6.82 -10.92
C MET A 464 27.83 6.51 -12.21
N GLU A 465 27.13 5.97 -13.21
CA GLU A 465 27.77 5.55 -14.47
C GLU A 465 26.98 6.13 -15.66
N ASN A 466 27.64 6.93 -16.49
CA ASN A 466 27.00 7.62 -17.60
C ASN A 466 25.75 8.40 -17.16
N VAL A 467 25.90 9.24 -16.12
CA VAL A 467 24.83 10.08 -15.56
C VAL A 467 25.15 11.55 -15.83
N ASP A 468 24.25 12.26 -16.49
CA ASP A 468 24.35 13.71 -16.73
C ASP A 468 23.29 14.46 -15.91
N MET A 469 23.75 15.40 -15.08
CA MET A 469 22.91 16.30 -14.30
C MET A 469 23.41 17.74 -14.50
N ASP A 470 22.86 18.43 -15.51
CA ASP A 470 23.18 19.84 -15.81
C ASP A 470 24.70 20.18 -15.86
N GLU A 471 25.37 19.85 -16.97
CA GLU A 471 26.78 20.13 -17.24
C GLU A 471 27.82 19.41 -16.34
N LYS A 472 27.39 18.50 -15.45
CA LYS A 472 28.26 17.67 -14.66
C LYS A 472 28.07 16.21 -15.02
N SER A 473 28.84 15.70 -15.98
CA SER A 473 28.91 14.25 -16.15
C SER A 473 29.56 13.63 -14.91
N LEU A 474 28.85 12.73 -14.26
CA LEU A 474 29.31 12.05 -13.05
C LEU A 474 29.72 10.63 -13.41
N GLU A 475 31.04 10.41 -13.49
CA GLU A 475 31.64 9.08 -13.48
C GLU A 475 32.35 8.92 -12.14
N LYS A 476 31.69 8.33 -11.15
CA LYS A 476 32.35 8.10 -9.85
C LYS A 476 31.65 7.02 -9.03
N THR A 477 32.45 6.19 -8.39
CA THR A 477 32.04 5.44 -7.19
C THR A 477 32.49 6.26 -5.99
N GLU A 478 31.56 6.85 -5.24
CA GLU A 478 31.86 7.70 -4.08
C GLU A 478 31.20 7.15 -2.82
N GLU A 479 31.95 7.21 -1.70
CA GLU A 479 31.37 7.09 -0.37
C GLU A 479 30.97 8.50 0.11
N PHE A 480 29.69 8.71 0.37
CA PHE A 480 29.17 9.94 0.98
C PHE A 480 29.00 9.71 2.49
N LYS A 481 29.80 10.41 3.27
CA LYS A 481 29.71 10.46 4.74
C LYS A 481 28.71 11.49 5.22
#